data_2af602da029073e64f9eb49d88d4c1af
#
_entry.id   2af602da029073e64f9eb49d88d4c1af
#
_cell.length_a   1.000
_cell.length_b   1.000
_cell.length_c   1.000
_cell.angle_alpha   90.00
_cell.angle_beta   90.00
_cell.angle_gamma   90.00
#
_symmetry.space_group_name_H-M   'P 1'
#
loop_
_entity.id
_entity.type
_entity.pdbx_description
1 polymer ?
#
loop_
_entity_poly.entity_id
_entity_poly.type
_entity_poly.pdbx_seq_one_letter_code
_entity_poly.pdbx_strand_id
1 'polypeptide(L)'
;MTLRDDASSIYKSCINNLNPSSRVYDYLKHNNFIEKDFESLFVVSFGKASIGMMDGALKYIIDSNLQSKILGNPIVVTNQNCPDLIHNVTINAHTSSHPTPSELSVSAAKDVYAYVAAAQANDIVLVPVSYTHLTLPTT
;
A
#
# COMPACT_ATOMS: atom_id res chain seq x y z
N MET A 1 -39.47 2.07 -0.25
CA MET A 1 -38.09 2.55 -0.03
C MET A 1 -38.18 4.03 0.31
N THR A 2 -37.53 4.47 1.36
CA THR A 2 -37.51 5.88 1.75
C THR A 2 -36.29 6.57 1.13
N LEU A 3 -36.29 7.90 1.03
CA LEU A 3 -35.13 8.68 0.58
C LEU A 3 -33.87 8.37 1.42
N ARG A 4 -34.07 8.04 2.69
CA ARG A 4 -32.98 7.64 3.59
C ARG A 4 -32.41 6.27 3.21
N ASP A 5 -33.25 5.34 2.80
CA ASP A 5 -32.80 4.02 2.35
C ASP A 5 -32.02 4.13 1.05
N ASP A 6 -32.49 4.95 0.12
CA ASP A 6 -31.81 5.23 -1.15
C ASP A 6 -30.46 5.90 -0.91
N ALA A 7 -30.39 6.94 -0.07
CA ALA A 7 -29.14 7.60 0.29
C ALA A 7 -28.16 6.65 0.98
N SER A 8 -28.63 5.79 1.88
CA SER A 8 -27.81 4.77 2.55
C SER A 8 -27.27 3.74 1.56
N SER A 9 -28.11 3.31 0.60
CA SER A 9 -27.72 2.35 -0.43
C SER A 9 -26.65 2.93 -1.36
N ILE A 10 -26.83 4.17 -1.82
CA ILE A 10 -25.85 4.88 -2.65
C ILE A 10 -24.53 5.04 -1.91
N TYR A 11 -24.58 5.50 -0.65
CA TYR A 11 -23.39 5.66 0.18
C TYR A 11 -22.61 4.34 0.35
N LYS A 12 -23.29 3.25 0.70
CA LYS A 12 -22.67 1.93 0.86
C LYS A 12 -22.05 1.44 -0.45
N SER A 13 -22.76 1.63 -1.56
CA SER A 13 -22.23 1.29 -2.88
C SER A 13 -20.96 2.06 -3.23
N CYS A 14 -20.94 3.38 -2.96
CA CYS A 14 -19.75 4.21 -3.16
C CYS A 14 -18.57 3.73 -2.30
N ILE A 15 -18.78 3.47 -1.01
CA ILE A 15 -17.73 2.99 -0.10
C ILE A 15 -17.17 1.64 -0.55
N ASN A 16 -18.03 0.70 -0.94
CA ASN A 16 -17.60 -0.62 -1.43
C ASN A 16 -16.77 -0.50 -2.72
N ASN A 17 -17.14 0.42 -3.60
CA ASN A 17 -16.40 0.68 -4.84
C ASN A 17 -15.05 1.40 -4.62
N LEU A 18 -14.84 2.00 -3.45
CA LEU A 18 -13.60 2.67 -3.05
C LEU A 18 -12.70 1.79 -2.19
N ASN A 19 -12.92 0.48 -2.15
CA ASN A 19 -12.09 -0.45 -1.39
C ASN A 19 -10.62 -0.36 -1.82
N PRO A 20 -9.68 0.01 -0.93
CA PRO A 20 -8.28 0.23 -1.29
C PRO A 20 -7.59 -1.00 -1.87
N SER A 21 -7.91 -2.19 -1.35
CA SER A 21 -7.36 -3.46 -1.83
C SER A 21 -7.74 -3.71 -3.28
N SER A 22 -9.03 -3.66 -3.61
CA SER A 22 -9.52 -3.86 -4.97
C SER A 22 -8.94 -2.83 -5.94
N ARG A 23 -8.86 -1.56 -5.52
CA ARG A 23 -8.33 -0.49 -6.38
C ARG A 23 -6.86 -0.68 -6.74
N VAL A 24 -6.02 -1.05 -5.78
CA VAL A 24 -4.61 -1.34 -6.06
C VAL A 24 -4.47 -2.59 -6.93
N TYR A 25 -5.19 -3.65 -6.61
CA TYR A 25 -5.19 -4.88 -7.39
C TYR A 25 -5.57 -4.62 -8.85
N ASP A 26 -6.70 -3.94 -9.09
CA ASP A 26 -7.20 -3.64 -10.42
C ASP A 26 -6.23 -2.73 -11.19
N TYR A 27 -5.64 -1.74 -10.53
CA TYR A 27 -4.66 -0.85 -11.15
C TYR A 27 -3.43 -1.62 -11.65
N LEU A 28 -2.86 -2.48 -10.81
CA LEU A 28 -1.69 -3.29 -11.17
C LEU A 28 -2.01 -4.25 -12.32
N LYS A 29 -3.19 -4.85 -12.30
CA LYS A 29 -3.68 -5.74 -13.36
C LYS A 29 -3.88 -5.02 -14.70
N HIS A 30 -4.53 -3.88 -14.70
CA HIS A 30 -4.81 -3.13 -15.93
C HIS A 30 -3.56 -2.49 -16.54
N ASN A 31 -2.52 -2.21 -15.76
CA ASN A 31 -1.28 -1.62 -16.23
C ASN A 31 -0.20 -2.66 -16.55
N ASN A 32 -0.56 -3.93 -16.66
CA ASN A 32 0.34 -5.02 -17.05
C ASN A 32 1.66 -5.01 -16.26
N PHE A 33 1.56 -4.85 -14.93
CA PHE A 33 2.74 -4.73 -14.08
C PHE A 33 3.69 -5.92 -14.23
N ILE A 34 3.15 -7.14 -14.43
CA ILE A 34 3.93 -8.37 -14.61
C ILE A 34 4.74 -8.43 -15.91
N GLU A 35 4.39 -7.65 -16.92
CA GLU A 35 5.12 -7.60 -18.20
C GLU A 35 6.47 -6.87 -18.08
N LYS A 36 6.70 -6.17 -16.97
CA LYS A 36 7.96 -5.51 -16.69
C LYS A 36 9.00 -6.55 -16.28
N ASP A 37 10.14 -6.54 -16.96
CA ASP A 37 11.28 -7.34 -16.55
C ASP A 37 11.98 -6.68 -15.36
N PHE A 38 12.10 -7.41 -14.24
CA PHE A 38 12.77 -6.95 -13.03
C PHE A 38 13.31 -8.13 -12.21
N GLU A 39 14.31 -7.88 -11.37
CA GLU A 39 14.95 -8.92 -10.55
C GLU A 39 14.23 -9.05 -9.20
N SER A 40 14.12 -7.96 -8.46
CA SER A 40 13.51 -7.96 -7.13
C SER A 40 12.42 -6.91 -6.99
N LEU A 41 11.56 -7.13 -6.01
CA LEU A 41 10.42 -6.28 -5.72
C LEU A 41 10.44 -5.84 -4.25
N PHE A 42 10.50 -4.55 -4.04
CA PHE A 42 10.34 -3.92 -2.73
C PHE A 42 8.92 -3.35 -2.63
N VAL A 43 8.23 -3.62 -1.54
CA VAL A 43 6.85 -3.15 -1.37
C VAL A 43 6.73 -2.33 -0.09
N VAL A 44 6.30 -1.09 -0.23
CA VAL A 44 6.09 -0.17 0.89
C VAL A 44 4.74 0.49 0.76
N SER A 45 3.93 0.51 1.80
CA SER A 45 2.66 1.21 1.81
C SER A 45 2.55 2.14 3.01
N PHE A 46 2.06 3.36 2.80
CA PHE A 46 1.85 4.32 3.89
C PHE A 46 0.60 5.18 3.72
N GLY A 47 0.10 5.66 4.85
CA GLY A 47 -1.12 6.46 4.97
C GLY A 47 -2.29 5.70 5.59
N LYS A 48 -3.45 6.34 5.66
CA LYS A 48 -4.64 5.79 6.36
C LYS A 48 -5.16 4.49 5.77
N ALA A 49 -5.07 4.31 4.46
CA ALA A 49 -5.53 3.10 3.77
C ALA A 49 -4.39 2.12 3.46
N SER A 50 -3.20 2.32 4.04
CA SER A 50 -1.99 1.56 3.71
C SER A 50 -2.15 0.06 3.88
N ILE A 51 -2.85 -0.41 4.92
CA ILE A 51 -3.10 -1.83 5.15
C ILE A 51 -3.90 -2.43 3.99
N GLY A 52 -5.03 -1.82 3.62
CA GLY A 52 -5.84 -2.28 2.50
C GLY A 52 -5.12 -2.17 1.15
N MET A 53 -4.29 -1.15 0.96
CA MET A 53 -3.51 -1.01 -0.26
C MET A 53 -2.39 -2.06 -0.34
N MET A 54 -1.75 -2.39 0.77
CA MET A 54 -0.79 -3.49 0.87
C MET A 54 -1.46 -4.83 0.56
N ASP A 55 -2.66 -5.06 1.11
CA ASP A 55 -3.46 -6.25 0.85
C ASP A 55 -3.71 -6.46 -0.66
N GLY A 56 -4.15 -5.42 -1.36
CA GLY A 56 -4.37 -5.47 -2.80
C GLY A 56 -3.10 -5.68 -3.61
N ALA A 57 -2.00 -5.05 -3.22
CA ALA A 57 -0.70 -5.23 -3.86
C ALA A 57 -0.18 -6.66 -3.71
N LEU A 58 -0.19 -7.19 -2.49
CA LEU A 58 0.28 -8.56 -2.22
C LEU A 58 -0.61 -9.61 -2.88
N LYS A 59 -1.93 -9.41 -2.86
CA LYS A 59 -2.85 -10.29 -3.59
C LYS A 59 -2.49 -10.37 -5.07
N TYR A 60 -2.27 -9.23 -5.72
CA TYR A 60 -1.88 -9.20 -7.13
C TYR A 60 -0.53 -9.90 -7.37
N ILE A 61 0.47 -9.64 -6.52
CA ILE A 61 1.80 -10.24 -6.61
C ILE A 61 1.72 -11.76 -6.52
N ILE A 62 0.90 -12.28 -5.59
CA ILE A 62 0.70 -13.73 -5.40
C ILE A 62 -0.05 -14.33 -6.58
N ASP A 63 -1.16 -13.74 -7.00
CA ASP A 63 -1.97 -14.22 -8.14
C ASP A 63 -1.16 -14.22 -9.46
N SER A 64 -0.12 -13.38 -9.52
CA SER A 64 0.81 -13.28 -10.66
C SER A 64 2.07 -14.14 -10.51
N ASN A 65 2.19 -14.96 -9.47
CA ASN A 65 3.36 -15.79 -9.16
C ASN A 65 4.67 -15.00 -8.99
N LEU A 66 4.60 -13.76 -8.52
CA LEU A 66 5.75 -12.88 -8.29
C LEU A 66 6.22 -12.86 -6.82
N GLN A 67 5.63 -13.66 -5.94
CA GLN A 67 5.95 -13.66 -4.52
C GLN A 67 7.43 -13.93 -4.23
N SER A 68 8.06 -14.81 -5.00
CA SER A 68 9.49 -15.14 -4.85
C SER A 68 10.43 -13.97 -5.19
N LYS A 69 9.94 -12.93 -5.86
CA LYS A 69 10.69 -11.71 -6.16
C LYS A 69 10.65 -10.67 -5.04
N ILE A 70 9.78 -10.83 -4.05
CA ILE A 70 9.73 -9.91 -2.90
C ILE A 70 11.03 -10.04 -2.12
N LEU A 71 11.77 -8.95 -2.02
CA LEU A 71 13.00 -8.90 -1.25
C LEU A 71 12.73 -8.34 0.16
N GLY A 72 13.09 -9.12 1.17
CA GLY A 72 12.82 -8.77 2.57
C GLY A 72 11.33 -8.78 2.92
N ASN A 73 10.98 -8.11 4.00
CA ASN A 73 9.59 -7.98 4.45
C ASN A 73 9.00 -6.65 3.96
N PRO A 74 7.85 -6.66 3.26
CA PRO A 74 7.13 -5.44 2.92
C PRO A 74 6.88 -4.56 4.15
N ILE A 75 6.94 -3.24 3.96
CA ILE A 75 6.75 -2.28 5.05
C ILE A 75 5.39 -1.59 4.93
N VAL A 76 4.65 -1.57 6.05
CA VAL A 76 3.43 -0.78 6.19
C VAL A 76 3.64 0.29 7.25
N VAL A 77 3.47 1.55 6.88
CA VAL A 77 3.47 2.68 7.82
C VAL A 77 2.04 3.19 7.98
N THR A 78 1.49 3.08 9.18
CA THR A 78 0.08 3.37 9.45
C THR A 78 -0.11 3.95 10.86
N ASN A 79 -1.25 4.58 11.10
CA ASN A 79 -1.70 4.97 12.44
C ASN A 79 -2.72 3.97 13.03
N GLN A 80 -2.87 2.80 12.43
CA GLN A 80 -3.80 1.75 12.83
C GLN A 80 -3.03 0.49 13.22
N ASN A 81 -3.70 -0.44 13.89
CA ASN A 81 -3.16 -1.75 14.13
C ASN A 81 -3.03 -2.52 12.81
N CYS A 82 -1.81 -2.88 12.45
CA CYS A 82 -1.52 -3.68 11.27
C CYS A 82 -1.26 -5.14 11.68
N PRO A 83 -1.80 -6.13 10.97
CA PRO A 83 -1.45 -7.52 11.22
C PRO A 83 0.00 -7.79 10.81
N ASP A 84 0.66 -8.73 11.49
CA ASP A 84 2.03 -9.15 11.18
C ASP A 84 2.12 -9.96 9.86
N LEU A 85 0.98 -10.49 9.41
CA LEU A 85 0.86 -11.27 8.18
C LEU A 85 -0.28 -10.76 7.31
N ILE A 86 0.00 -10.57 6.02
CA ILE A 86 -1.02 -10.31 4.99
C ILE A 86 -0.78 -11.35 3.88
N HIS A 87 -1.79 -12.16 3.57
CA HIS A 87 -1.69 -13.26 2.59
C HIS A 87 -0.49 -14.20 2.85
N ASN A 88 -0.19 -14.51 4.12
CA ASN A 88 0.97 -15.30 4.56
C ASN A 88 2.35 -14.67 4.25
N VAL A 89 2.39 -13.41 3.88
CA VAL A 89 3.62 -12.61 3.77
C VAL A 89 3.84 -11.85 5.07
N THR A 90 5.03 -11.99 5.65
CA THR A 90 5.42 -11.27 6.87
C THR A 90 5.56 -9.78 6.57
N ILE A 91 4.95 -8.94 7.39
CA ILE A 91 4.93 -7.49 7.24
C ILE A 91 5.72 -6.83 8.36
N ASN A 92 6.57 -5.87 8.01
CA ASN A 92 7.16 -4.94 8.96
C ASN A 92 6.22 -3.75 9.12
N ALA A 93 5.43 -3.75 10.19
CA ALA A 93 4.48 -2.69 10.48
C ALA A 93 5.12 -1.62 11.39
N HIS A 94 5.01 -0.37 10.97
CA HIS A 94 5.44 0.80 11.75
C HIS A 94 4.25 1.68 12.07
N THR A 95 4.07 1.98 13.35
CA THR A 95 3.06 2.96 13.78
C THR A 95 3.61 4.37 13.57
N SER A 96 2.82 5.22 12.94
CA SER A 96 3.14 6.63 12.72
C SER A 96 2.03 7.52 13.26
N SER A 97 2.40 8.72 13.68
CA SER A 97 1.44 9.71 14.18
C SER A 97 0.70 10.39 13.04
N HIS A 98 -0.55 10.74 13.29
CA HIS A 98 -1.38 11.51 12.36
C HIS A 98 -2.35 12.39 13.17
N PRO A 99 -2.58 13.68 12.83
CA PRO A 99 -2.06 14.39 11.64
C PRO A 99 -0.66 14.97 11.81
N THR A 100 -0.17 15.13 13.03
CA THR A 100 1.13 15.77 13.30
C THR A 100 2.24 14.72 13.35
N PRO A 101 3.31 14.85 12.56
CA PRO A 101 4.46 13.97 12.64
C PRO A 101 5.11 13.95 14.03
N SER A 102 5.68 12.80 14.41
CA SER A 102 6.40 12.61 15.66
C SER A 102 7.68 11.84 15.42
N GLU A 103 8.41 11.54 16.50
CA GLU A 103 9.60 10.67 16.48
C GLU A 103 9.29 9.28 15.84
N LEU A 104 8.08 8.77 16.03
CA LEU A 104 7.65 7.53 15.38
C LEU A 104 7.61 7.64 13.86
N SER A 105 7.16 8.80 13.35
CA SER A 105 7.15 9.08 11.91
C SER A 105 8.56 9.13 11.33
N VAL A 106 9.49 9.73 12.08
CA VAL A 106 10.92 9.82 11.70
C VAL A 106 11.57 8.44 11.71
N SER A 107 11.30 7.62 12.72
CA SER A 107 11.81 6.25 12.80
C SER A 107 11.29 5.41 11.64
N ALA A 108 9.99 5.42 11.38
CA ALA A 108 9.39 4.71 10.26
C ALA A 108 10.00 5.13 8.91
N ALA A 109 10.22 6.44 8.71
CA ALA A 109 10.85 6.95 7.49
C ALA A 109 12.29 6.46 7.31
N LYS A 110 13.06 6.34 8.39
CA LYS A 110 14.43 5.80 8.35
C LYS A 110 14.42 4.32 7.94
N ASP A 111 13.50 3.54 8.47
CA ASP A 111 13.40 2.11 8.16
C ASP A 111 12.94 1.89 6.72
N VAL A 112 11.97 2.67 6.25
CA VAL A 112 11.57 2.69 4.83
C VAL A 112 12.76 3.05 3.95
N TYR A 113 13.50 4.11 4.29
CA TYR A 113 14.66 4.53 3.52
C TYR A 113 15.74 3.43 3.45
N ALA A 114 16.07 2.83 4.59
CA ALA A 114 17.05 1.74 4.65
C ALA A 114 16.62 0.54 3.79
N TYR A 115 15.33 0.19 3.80
CA TYR A 115 14.78 -0.89 3.00
C TYR A 115 14.87 -0.59 1.49
N VAL A 116 14.41 0.57 1.05
CA VAL A 116 14.40 0.91 -0.38
C VAL A 116 15.79 1.29 -0.92
N ALA A 117 16.72 1.73 -0.07
CA ALA A 117 18.09 2.05 -0.47
C ALA A 117 18.89 0.82 -0.92
N ALA A 118 18.42 -0.39 -0.61
CA ALA A 118 19.01 -1.64 -1.10
C ALA A 118 18.65 -1.96 -2.55
N ALA A 119 17.64 -1.27 -3.14
CA ALA A 119 17.19 -1.51 -4.50
C ALA A 119 18.27 -1.16 -5.54
N GLN A 120 18.41 -2.01 -6.54
CA GLN A 120 19.33 -1.87 -7.66
C GLN A 120 18.60 -1.40 -8.92
N ALA A 121 19.35 -1.17 -9.99
CA ALA A 121 18.81 -0.61 -11.24
C ALA A 121 17.70 -1.46 -11.89
N ASN A 122 17.75 -2.78 -11.71
CA ASN A 122 16.77 -3.72 -12.27
C ASN A 122 15.67 -4.14 -11.27
N ASP A 123 15.59 -3.47 -10.11
CA ASP A 123 14.56 -3.73 -9.12
C ASP A 123 13.39 -2.77 -9.28
N ILE A 124 12.25 -3.17 -8.75
CA ILE A 124 11.07 -2.31 -8.65
C ILE A 124 10.78 -2.00 -7.19
N VAL A 125 10.52 -0.73 -6.91
CA VAL A 125 9.95 -0.28 -5.64
C VAL A 125 8.49 0.09 -5.89
N LEU A 126 7.59 -0.73 -5.37
CA LEU A 126 6.15 -0.52 -5.45
C LEU A 126 5.67 0.21 -4.20
N VAL A 127 5.09 1.39 -4.38
CA VAL A 127 4.69 2.26 -3.26
C VAL A 127 3.21 2.65 -3.37
N PRO A 128 2.28 1.82 -2.90
CA PRO A 128 0.89 2.23 -2.73
C PRO A 128 0.75 3.26 -1.62
N VAL A 129 0.28 4.45 -1.97
CA VAL A 129 0.15 5.58 -1.03
C VAL A 129 -1.29 6.03 -0.92
N SER A 130 -1.78 6.11 0.30
CA SER A 130 -3.08 6.71 0.60
C SER A 130 -2.88 8.17 1.01
N TYR A 131 -3.00 9.07 0.01
CA TYR A 131 -2.92 10.50 0.28
C TYR A 131 -3.92 11.29 -0.57
N THR A 132 -4.51 12.33 0.02
CA THR A 132 -5.48 13.16 -0.69
C THR A 132 -4.84 14.35 -1.42
N HIS A 133 -3.65 14.79 -1.00
CA HIS A 133 -2.92 15.89 -1.63
C HIS A 133 -1.42 15.67 -1.57
N LEU A 134 -0.81 15.38 -2.71
CA LEU A 134 0.62 15.52 -2.93
C LEU A 134 0.85 16.90 -3.59
N THR A 135 0.86 17.95 -2.80
CA THR A 135 1.41 19.23 -3.24
C THR A 135 2.91 19.18 -3.01
N LEU A 136 3.67 18.98 -4.08
CA LEU A 136 5.09 19.28 -4.04
C LEU A 136 5.22 20.81 -3.88
N PRO A 137 6.09 21.31 -2.97
CA PRO A 137 6.37 22.72 -2.91
C PRO A 137 6.94 23.14 -4.27
N THR A 138 6.22 24.01 -4.97
CA THR A 138 6.75 24.71 -6.14
C THR A 138 7.73 25.73 -5.61
N THR A 139 9.03 25.48 -5.80
CA THR A 139 10.08 26.49 -5.65
C THR A 139 10.01 27.50 -6.78
#